data_756d47834e32adf0bed5921844966203
#
_entry.id   756d47834e32adf0bed5921844966203
#
_cell.length_a   1.000
_cell.length_b   1.000
_cell.length_c   1.000
_cell.angle_alpha   90.00
_cell.angle_beta   90.00
_cell.angle_gamma   90.00
#
_symmetry.space_group_name_H-M   'P 1'
#
loop_
_entity.id
_entity.type
_entity.pdbx_description
1 polymer ?
#
loop_
_entity_poly.entity_id
_entity_poly.type
_entity_poly.pdbx_seq_one_letter_code
_entity_poly.pdbx_strand_id
1 'polypeptide(L)'
;MKHLYLLFVMALFGCTLSANKPKGDLIYCSYACTGAAGLGKDYCELIADTDSVPKVVVVLNEGNRFDDPVIRRTYTVDKAVVDTLAQILAEAKVYKLAGYNYEEPICGGHSYRIYMEYSSGEKINAYWYGSKIKDEALLAYNTIVRFFTPWREKASEEDVQ
;
A
#
# COMPACT_ATOMS: atom_id res chain seq x y z
N MET A 1 -7.22 63.67 5.02
CA MET A 1 -7.48 62.33 5.60
C MET A 1 -7.15 61.28 4.55
N LYS A 2 -5.98 60.64 4.69
CA LYS A 2 -5.49 59.64 3.74
C LYS A 2 -5.96 58.27 4.22
N HIS A 3 -6.86 57.64 3.47
CA HIS A 3 -7.29 56.28 3.73
C HIS A 3 -6.21 55.33 3.26
N LEU A 4 -5.51 54.76 4.22
CA LEU A 4 -4.53 53.70 4.01
C LEU A 4 -5.32 52.38 3.82
N TYR A 5 -5.51 51.95 2.57
CA TYR A 5 -6.03 50.62 2.26
C TYR A 5 -4.91 49.63 2.50
N LEU A 6 -4.99 48.96 3.64
CA LEU A 6 -4.15 47.79 3.96
C LEU A 6 -4.65 46.63 3.12
N LEU A 7 -4.01 46.43 1.97
CA LEU A 7 -4.18 45.23 1.13
C LEU A 7 -3.61 44.04 1.90
N PHE A 8 -4.53 43.32 2.60
CA PHE A 8 -4.20 42.02 3.18
C PHE A 8 -4.14 41.01 2.02
N VAL A 9 -2.97 40.91 1.40
CA VAL A 9 -2.66 39.80 0.49
C VAL A 9 -2.55 38.57 1.34
N MET A 10 -3.67 37.86 1.51
CA MET A 10 -3.63 36.47 1.93
C MET A 10 -2.88 35.69 0.84
N ALA A 11 -1.60 35.54 1.04
CA ALA A 11 -0.84 34.51 0.37
C ALA A 11 -1.41 33.17 0.86
N LEU A 12 -2.38 32.65 0.13
CA LEU A 12 -2.77 31.26 0.18
C LEU A 12 -1.54 30.46 -0.27
N PHE A 13 -0.64 30.23 0.66
CA PHE A 13 0.33 29.16 0.53
C PHE A 13 -0.52 27.88 0.48
N GLY A 14 -0.94 27.54 -0.72
CA GLY A 14 -1.27 26.19 -1.04
C GLY A 14 -0.03 25.37 -0.72
N CYS A 15 0.05 24.85 0.50
CA CYS A 15 0.94 23.74 0.81
C CYS A 15 0.48 22.59 -0.06
N THR A 16 0.95 22.54 -1.31
CA THR A 16 1.13 21.28 -1.98
C THR A 16 2.13 20.55 -1.10
N LEU A 17 1.61 19.66 -0.24
CA LEU A 17 2.40 18.67 0.46
C LEU A 17 3.07 17.85 -0.65
N SER A 18 4.23 18.33 -1.12
CA SER A 18 5.14 17.53 -1.92
C SER A 18 5.55 16.42 -0.99
N ALA A 19 4.94 15.24 -1.15
CA ALA A 19 5.30 14.08 -0.36
C ALA A 19 6.79 13.83 -0.60
N ASN A 20 7.59 14.14 0.39
CA ASN A 20 9.02 13.88 0.37
C ASN A 20 9.26 12.37 0.46
N LYS A 21 10.37 11.92 -0.11
CA LYS A 21 10.81 10.53 0.08
C LYS A 21 10.92 10.27 1.59
N PRO A 22 10.29 9.21 2.13
CA PRO A 22 10.34 8.88 3.53
C PRO A 22 11.78 8.70 4.02
N LYS A 23 11.99 9.04 5.28
CA LYS A 23 13.28 8.86 5.96
C LYS A 23 13.31 7.53 6.71
N GLY A 24 14.51 7.01 6.91
CA GLY A 24 14.70 5.75 7.63
C GLY A 24 14.43 4.51 6.78
N ASP A 25 14.53 3.37 7.44
CA ASP A 25 14.36 2.06 6.82
C ASP A 25 12.88 1.68 6.73
N LEU A 26 12.53 0.93 5.70
CA LEU A 26 11.21 0.31 5.57
C LEU A 26 11.07 -0.78 6.64
N ILE A 27 10.10 -0.66 7.53
CA ILE A 27 9.84 -1.65 8.60
C ILE A 27 8.56 -2.43 8.38
N TYR A 28 7.66 -1.91 7.54
CA TYR A 28 6.42 -2.57 7.19
C TYR A 28 5.94 -2.14 5.81
N CYS A 29 5.45 -3.09 5.02
CA CYS A 29 4.76 -2.82 3.77
C CYS A 29 3.64 -3.84 3.56
N SER A 30 2.46 -3.39 3.20
CA SER A 30 1.37 -4.28 2.82
C SER A 30 0.57 -3.76 1.64
N TYR A 31 -0.04 -4.69 0.93
CA TYR A 31 -1.14 -4.41 0.03
C TYR A 31 -2.33 -5.32 0.31
N ALA A 32 -3.51 -4.83 0.01
CA ALA A 32 -4.73 -5.63 0.05
C ALA A 32 -5.60 -5.32 -1.17
N CYS A 33 -6.23 -6.36 -1.69
CA CYS A 33 -7.34 -6.26 -2.64
C CYS A 33 -8.52 -7.02 -2.06
N THR A 34 -9.68 -6.40 -2.01
CA THR A 34 -10.91 -7.04 -1.52
C THR A 34 -11.98 -6.88 -2.59
N GLY A 35 -12.56 -7.98 -3.02
CA GLY A 35 -13.65 -7.99 -3.99
C GLY A 35 -14.95 -7.39 -3.48
N ALA A 36 -15.95 -7.34 -4.34
CA ALA A 36 -17.28 -6.87 -4.00
C ALA A 36 -17.84 -7.62 -2.78
N ALA A 37 -18.50 -6.90 -1.87
CA ALA A 37 -19.05 -7.43 -0.64
C ALA A 37 -18.02 -8.08 0.32
N GLY A 38 -16.72 -7.76 0.17
CA GLY A 38 -15.66 -8.31 1.01
C GLY A 38 -15.23 -9.74 0.66
N LEU A 39 -15.73 -10.28 -0.45
CA LEU A 39 -15.34 -11.58 -0.98
C LEU A 39 -14.01 -11.50 -1.72
N GLY A 40 -13.24 -12.57 -1.67
CA GLY A 40 -11.95 -12.65 -2.36
C GLY A 40 -10.94 -11.63 -1.80
N LYS A 41 -10.30 -11.95 -0.70
CA LYS A 41 -9.30 -11.06 -0.09
C LYS A 41 -7.89 -11.55 -0.38
N ASP A 42 -7.19 -10.82 -1.23
CA ASP A 42 -5.75 -10.97 -1.40
C ASP A 42 -5.04 -9.95 -0.52
N TYR A 43 -4.14 -10.44 0.32
CA TYR A 43 -3.37 -9.61 1.23
C TYR A 43 -1.95 -10.17 1.35
N CYS A 44 -0.97 -9.31 1.18
CA CYS A 44 0.42 -9.63 1.49
C CYS A 44 1.04 -8.52 2.31
N GLU A 45 1.92 -8.92 3.22
CA GLU A 45 2.69 -7.99 4.03
C GLU A 45 4.14 -8.43 4.17
N LEU A 46 5.04 -7.47 4.20
CA LEU A 46 6.41 -7.59 4.67
C LEU A 46 6.49 -6.94 6.05
N ILE A 47 7.00 -7.69 7.02
CA ILE A 47 7.27 -7.23 8.40
C ILE A 47 8.78 -7.29 8.58
N ALA A 48 9.40 -6.15 8.83
CA ALA A 48 10.85 -5.99 8.97
C ALA A 48 11.19 -5.14 10.19
N ASP A 49 10.49 -5.38 11.30
CA ASP A 49 10.77 -4.69 12.54
C ASP A 49 12.23 -4.88 12.97
N THR A 50 12.82 -3.85 13.56
CA THR A 50 14.26 -3.76 13.85
C THR A 50 14.79 -4.89 14.74
N ASP A 51 13.93 -5.50 15.55
CA ASP A 51 14.28 -6.52 16.54
C ASP A 51 13.93 -7.94 16.12
N SER A 52 13.43 -8.16 14.89
CA SER A 52 12.98 -9.46 14.43
C SER A 52 13.52 -9.83 13.05
N VAL A 53 13.60 -11.14 12.81
CA VAL A 53 13.91 -11.64 11.44
C VAL A 53 12.78 -11.25 10.51
N PRO A 54 13.07 -10.63 9.35
CA PRO A 54 12.04 -10.20 8.42
C PRO A 54 11.17 -11.35 7.92
N LYS A 55 9.89 -11.07 7.71
CA LYS A 55 8.89 -12.06 7.28
C LYS A 55 8.01 -11.51 6.18
N VAL A 56 7.65 -12.37 5.24
CA VAL A 56 6.56 -12.14 4.29
C VAL A 56 5.38 -13.00 4.74
N VAL A 57 4.21 -12.38 4.89
CA VAL A 57 2.95 -13.07 5.18
C VAL A 57 2.05 -12.94 3.97
N VAL A 58 1.52 -14.06 3.52
CA VAL A 58 0.56 -14.15 2.41
C VAL A 58 -0.76 -14.65 2.96
N VAL A 59 -1.83 -13.98 2.60
CA VAL A 59 -3.21 -14.38 2.91
C VAL A 59 -3.99 -14.38 1.61
N LEU A 60 -4.43 -15.55 1.19
CA LEU A 60 -5.24 -15.74 0.00
C LEU A 60 -6.62 -16.26 0.42
N ASN A 61 -7.64 -15.68 -0.16
CA ASN A 61 -8.99 -16.20 -0.09
C ASN A 61 -9.49 -16.32 -1.52
N GLU A 62 -9.27 -17.50 -2.10
CA GLU A 62 -9.66 -17.81 -3.48
C GLU A 62 -11.17 -18.08 -3.60
N GLY A 63 -11.87 -18.15 -2.48
CA GLY A 63 -13.29 -18.47 -2.43
C GLY A 63 -14.21 -17.31 -2.78
N ASN A 64 -15.41 -17.68 -3.21
CA ASN A 64 -16.49 -16.75 -3.52
C ASN A 64 -17.52 -16.64 -2.38
N ARG A 65 -17.24 -17.28 -1.23
CA ARG A 65 -18.11 -17.29 -0.05
C ARG A 65 -17.36 -16.78 1.17
N PHE A 66 -18.09 -16.27 2.16
CA PHE A 66 -17.51 -15.74 3.40
C PHE A 66 -16.85 -16.81 4.28
N ASP A 67 -17.25 -18.06 4.13
CA ASP A 67 -16.81 -19.24 4.88
C ASP A 67 -15.78 -20.09 4.11
N ASP A 68 -15.37 -19.66 2.92
CA ASP A 68 -14.34 -20.35 2.17
C ASP A 68 -13.00 -20.30 2.91
N PRO A 69 -12.19 -21.36 2.84
CA PRO A 69 -10.95 -21.44 3.58
C PRO A 69 -9.98 -20.32 3.17
N VAL A 70 -9.28 -19.78 4.16
CA VAL A 70 -8.27 -18.76 3.96
C VAL A 70 -6.90 -19.39 4.10
N ILE A 71 -6.12 -19.34 3.05
CA ILE A 71 -4.72 -19.77 3.06
C ILE A 71 -3.91 -18.66 3.74
N ARG A 72 -3.20 -19.01 4.82
CA ARG A 72 -2.24 -18.10 5.46
C ARG A 72 -0.88 -18.78 5.56
N ARG A 73 0.13 -18.17 4.96
CA ARG A 73 1.51 -18.66 4.98
C ARG A 73 2.44 -17.52 5.44
N THR A 74 3.50 -17.93 6.12
CA THR A 74 4.53 -17.01 6.61
C THR A 74 5.91 -17.52 6.20
N TYR A 75 6.67 -16.67 5.52
CA TYR A 75 8.01 -16.98 5.03
C TYR A 75 9.02 -16.07 5.71
N THR A 76 10.06 -16.66 6.29
CA THR A 76 11.22 -15.89 6.72
C THR A 76 12.03 -15.48 5.50
N VAL A 77 12.47 -14.23 5.48
CA VAL A 77 13.25 -13.66 4.36
C VAL A 77 14.49 -12.95 4.86
N ASP A 78 15.47 -12.76 3.98
CA ASP A 78 16.68 -12.00 4.30
C ASP A 78 16.43 -10.50 4.24
N LYS A 79 17.27 -9.74 4.94
CA LYS A 79 17.25 -8.27 4.88
C LYS A 79 17.36 -7.73 3.44
N ALA A 80 18.08 -8.41 2.56
CA ALA A 80 18.20 -8.05 1.15
C ALA A 80 16.83 -7.98 0.42
N VAL A 81 15.85 -8.78 0.84
CA VAL A 81 14.47 -8.73 0.31
C VAL A 81 13.78 -7.43 0.73
N VAL A 82 14.00 -7.00 1.99
CA VAL A 82 13.47 -5.71 2.49
C VAL A 82 14.08 -4.55 1.73
N ASP A 83 15.40 -4.55 1.57
CA ASP A 83 16.15 -3.50 0.87
C ASP A 83 15.72 -3.42 -0.61
N THR A 84 15.49 -4.57 -1.25
CA THR A 84 14.97 -4.64 -2.63
C THR A 84 13.58 -4.02 -2.72
N LEU A 85 12.66 -4.35 -1.81
CA LEU A 85 11.33 -3.73 -1.81
C LEU A 85 11.43 -2.23 -1.58
N ALA A 86 12.23 -1.79 -0.61
CA ALA A 86 12.40 -0.37 -0.31
C ALA A 86 12.93 0.41 -1.55
N GLN A 87 13.86 -0.17 -2.30
CA GLN A 87 14.35 0.42 -3.55
C GLN A 87 13.23 0.50 -4.61
N ILE A 88 12.50 -0.58 -4.84
CA ILE A 88 11.39 -0.64 -5.80
C ILE A 88 10.33 0.42 -5.48
N LEU A 89 9.94 0.55 -4.19
CA LEU A 89 8.97 1.54 -3.74
C LEU A 89 9.46 2.98 -3.95
N ALA A 90 10.75 3.22 -3.74
CA ALA A 90 11.36 4.53 -3.94
C ALA A 90 11.41 4.91 -5.42
N GLU A 91 11.81 3.98 -6.30
CA GLU A 91 11.87 4.16 -7.75
C GLU A 91 10.47 4.40 -8.36
N ALA A 92 9.48 3.63 -7.93
CA ALA A 92 8.08 3.81 -8.31
C ALA A 92 7.42 5.03 -7.65
N LYS A 93 8.13 5.75 -6.77
CA LYS A 93 7.66 6.96 -6.06
C LYS A 93 6.34 6.73 -5.31
N VAL A 94 6.17 5.54 -4.74
CA VAL A 94 4.92 5.15 -4.05
C VAL A 94 4.59 6.10 -2.90
N TYR A 95 5.60 6.75 -2.30
CA TYR A 95 5.44 7.75 -1.25
C TYR A 95 4.56 8.96 -1.67
N LYS A 96 4.43 9.23 -2.96
CA LYS A 96 3.54 10.28 -3.47
C LYS A 96 2.05 9.97 -3.29
N LEU A 97 1.73 8.72 -2.99
CA LEU A 97 0.36 8.29 -2.67
C LEU A 97 -0.03 8.51 -1.20
N ALA A 98 0.84 9.15 -0.40
CA ALA A 98 0.53 9.45 0.99
C ALA A 98 -0.80 10.22 1.10
N GLY A 99 -1.77 9.66 1.83
CA GLY A 99 -3.10 10.24 1.98
C GLY A 99 -4.01 10.13 0.75
N TYR A 100 -3.61 9.40 -0.30
CA TYR A 100 -4.50 9.15 -1.43
C TYR A 100 -5.72 8.34 -0.96
N ASN A 101 -6.89 8.94 -1.11
CA ASN A 101 -8.17 8.31 -0.79
C ASN A 101 -9.16 8.63 -1.90
N TYR A 102 -9.72 7.59 -2.52
CA TYR A 102 -10.69 7.73 -3.59
C TYR A 102 -11.76 6.66 -3.48
N GLU A 103 -13.00 7.08 -3.54
CA GLU A 103 -14.16 6.19 -3.56
C GLU A 103 -15.04 6.53 -4.76
N GLU A 104 -15.28 5.57 -5.62
CA GLU A 104 -16.23 5.69 -6.71
C GLU A 104 -17.62 5.30 -6.20
N PRO A 105 -18.67 6.10 -6.42
CA PRO A 105 -20.02 5.80 -5.97
C PRO A 105 -20.69 4.75 -6.89
N ILE A 106 -20.18 3.52 -6.84
CA ILE A 106 -20.69 2.38 -7.62
C ILE A 106 -21.12 1.24 -6.70
N CYS A 107 -22.10 0.48 -7.12
CA CYS A 107 -22.49 -0.77 -6.46
C CYS A 107 -21.63 -1.92 -7.04
N GLY A 108 -20.89 -2.59 -6.18
CA GLY A 108 -19.96 -3.65 -6.57
C GLY A 108 -18.65 -3.07 -7.13
N GLY A 109 -17.56 -3.71 -6.81
CA GLY A 109 -16.23 -3.27 -7.18
C GLY A 109 -15.19 -3.87 -6.25
N HIS A 110 -13.93 -3.51 -6.49
CA HIS A 110 -12.84 -3.92 -5.64
C HIS A 110 -12.35 -2.73 -4.82
N SER A 111 -11.98 -2.98 -3.58
CA SER A 111 -11.22 -2.03 -2.77
C SER A 111 -9.75 -2.43 -2.75
N TYR A 112 -8.91 -1.43 -2.74
CA TYR A 112 -7.46 -1.60 -2.76
C TYR A 112 -6.85 -0.74 -1.66
N ARG A 113 -5.83 -1.27 -1.01
CA ARG A 113 -5.06 -0.54 -0.01
C ARG A 113 -3.58 -0.81 -0.17
N ILE A 114 -2.78 0.25 -0.02
CA ILE A 114 -1.33 0.18 0.19
C ILE A 114 -1.06 0.84 1.54
N TYR A 115 -0.25 0.18 2.36
CA TYR A 115 0.17 0.74 3.63
C TYR A 115 1.65 0.44 3.87
N MET A 116 2.40 1.45 4.31
CA MET A 116 3.82 1.34 4.61
C MET A 116 4.16 2.12 5.87
N GLU A 117 5.12 1.61 6.63
CA GLU A 117 5.73 2.31 7.76
C GLU A 117 7.26 2.30 7.64
N TYR A 118 7.86 3.38 8.10
CA TYR A 118 9.31 3.57 8.13
C TYR A 118 9.80 3.75 9.55
N SER A 119 11.06 3.42 9.81
CA SER A 119 11.70 3.53 11.14
C SER A 119 11.72 4.97 11.69
N SER A 120 11.54 5.95 10.82
CA SER A 120 11.33 7.36 11.20
C SER A 120 9.96 7.65 11.82
N GLY A 121 9.02 6.69 11.78
CA GLY A 121 7.62 6.87 12.16
C GLY A 121 6.73 7.40 11.03
N GLU A 122 7.30 7.70 9.85
CA GLU A 122 6.51 8.09 8.68
C GLU A 122 5.68 6.93 8.17
N LYS A 123 4.43 7.25 7.77
CA LYS A 123 3.46 6.27 7.29
C LYS A 123 2.89 6.72 5.95
N ILE A 124 2.69 5.77 5.05
CA ILE A 124 2.01 5.97 3.79
C ILE A 124 0.78 5.08 3.78
N ASN A 125 -0.38 5.68 3.59
CA ASN A 125 -1.64 4.98 3.46
C ASN A 125 -2.34 5.50 2.23
N ALA A 126 -2.62 4.59 1.29
CA ALA A 126 -3.39 4.86 0.09
C ALA A 126 -4.53 3.86 0.02
N TYR A 127 -5.72 4.36 -0.27
CA TYR A 127 -6.94 3.56 -0.41
C TYR A 127 -7.71 4.02 -1.64
N TRP A 128 -8.31 3.08 -2.33
CA TRP A 128 -9.31 3.38 -3.36
C TRP A 128 -10.32 2.25 -3.52
N TYR A 129 -11.51 2.64 -3.96
CA TYR A 129 -12.60 1.75 -4.28
C TYR A 129 -13.15 2.09 -5.67
N GLY A 130 -13.39 1.07 -6.48
CA GLY A 130 -13.92 1.21 -7.82
C GLY A 130 -12.90 0.98 -8.93
N SER A 131 -13.27 1.33 -10.16
CA SER A 131 -12.50 1.07 -11.37
C SER A 131 -11.66 2.26 -11.86
N LYS A 132 -12.05 3.47 -11.47
CA LYS A 132 -11.35 4.71 -11.86
C LYS A 132 -10.25 5.03 -10.88
N ILE A 133 -9.06 4.65 -11.21
CA ILE A 133 -7.86 4.85 -10.40
C ILE A 133 -6.86 5.72 -11.16
N LYS A 134 -6.10 6.55 -10.46
CA LYS A 134 -4.99 7.28 -11.07
C LYS A 134 -3.91 6.31 -11.54
N ASP A 135 -3.28 6.62 -12.67
CA ASP A 135 -2.23 5.80 -13.27
C ASP A 135 -1.08 5.55 -12.29
N GLU A 136 -0.70 6.56 -11.49
CA GLU A 136 0.34 6.40 -10.47
C GLU A 136 -0.03 5.42 -9.37
N ALA A 137 -1.30 5.40 -8.96
CA ALA A 137 -1.77 4.46 -7.93
C ALA A 137 -1.85 3.04 -8.48
N LEU A 138 -2.29 2.88 -9.73
CA LEU A 138 -2.30 1.59 -10.42
C LEU A 138 -0.89 1.04 -10.62
N LEU A 139 0.05 1.90 -11.04
CA LEU A 139 1.45 1.52 -11.23
C LEU A 139 2.07 1.08 -9.90
N ALA A 140 1.88 1.85 -8.84
CA ALA A 140 2.38 1.52 -7.51
C ALA A 140 1.82 0.19 -7.00
N TYR A 141 0.52 -0.02 -7.14
CA TYR A 141 -0.14 -1.26 -6.75
C TYR A 141 0.43 -2.46 -7.52
N ASN A 142 0.47 -2.38 -8.84
CA ASN A 142 1.01 -3.46 -9.67
C ASN A 142 2.48 -3.77 -9.37
N THR A 143 3.26 -2.74 -9.04
CA THR A 143 4.68 -2.89 -8.66
C THR A 143 4.81 -3.69 -7.37
N ILE A 144 3.98 -3.39 -6.36
CA ILE A 144 3.97 -4.12 -5.09
C ILE A 144 3.45 -5.54 -5.27
N VAL A 145 2.37 -5.73 -6.02
CA VAL A 145 1.81 -7.07 -6.32
C VAL A 145 2.87 -7.95 -6.98
N ARG A 146 3.58 -7.44 -7.98
CA ARG A 146 4.66 -8.19 -8.67
C ARG A 146 5.78 -8.60 -7.71
N PHE A 147 6.15 -7.73 -6.77
CA PHE A 147 7.14 -8.08 -5.77
C PHE A 147 6.69 -9.28 -4.92
N PHE A 148 5.43 -9.35 -4.51
CA PHE A 148 4.91 -10.43 -3.68
C PHE A 148 4.50 -11.69 -4.46
N THR A 149 4.43 -11.64 -5.79
CA THR A 149 3.98 -12.76 -6.64
C THR A 149 4.69 -14.09 -6.33
N PRO A 150 6.03 -14.17 -6.17
CA PRO A 150 6.70 -15.46 -5.90
C PRO A 150 6.22 -16.15 -4.62
N TRP A 151 5.93 -15.38 -3.57
CA TRP A 151 5.41 -15.95 -2.31
C TRP A 151 3.93 -16.33 -2.41
N ARG A 152 3.15 -15.61 -3.22
CA ARG A 152 1.75 -15.96 -3.48
C ARG A 152 1.64 -17.26 -4.25
N GLU A 153 2.40 -17.43 -5.32
CA GLU A 153 2.47 -18.67 -6.11
C GLU A 153 2.89 -19.85 -5.22
N LYS A 154 3.94 -19.68 -4.43
CA LYS A 154 4.38 -20.70 -3.48
C LYS A 154 3.29 -21.04 -2.45
N ALA A 155 2.56 -20.06 -1.91
CA ALA A 155 1.49 -20.30 -0.94
C ALA A 155 0.34 -21.11 -1.54
N SER A 156 -0.04 -20.84 -2.80
CA SER A 156 -1.07 -21.60 -3.52
C SER A 156 -0.62 -23.04 -3.81
N GLU A 157 0.64 -23.26 -4.20
CA GLU A 157 1.18 -24.61 -4.47
C GLU A 157 1.24 -25.49 -3.21
N GLU A 158 1.58 -24.91 -2.05
CA GLU A 158 1.67 -25.62 -0.78
C GLU A 158 0.29 -26.05 -0.23
N ASP A 159 -0.80 -25.53 -0.77
CA ASP A 159 -2.17 -25.90 -0.35
C ASP A 159 -2.74 -27.10 -1.15
N VAL A 160 -2.12 -27.46 -2.27
CA VAL A 160 -2.55 -28.55 -3.15
C VAL A 160 -1.96 -29.89 -2.73
N GLN A 161 -1.04 -29.93 -1.75
CA GLN A 161 -0.39 -31.15 -1.22
C GLN A 161 -1.03 -31.61 0.08
#